data_c963c5ea1e1b525035ac69cb56dbc81f
#
_entry.id   c963c5ea1e1b525035ac69cb56dbc81f
#
_cell.length_a   1.000
_cell.length_b   1.000
_cell.length_c   1.000
_cell.angle_alpha   90.00
_cell.angle_beta   90.00
_cell.angle_gamma   90.00
#
_symmetry.space_group_name_H-M   'P 1'
#
loop_
_entity.id
_entity.type
_entity.pdbx_description
1 polymer ?
#
loop_
_entity_poly.entity_id
_entity_poly.type
_entity_poly.pdbx_seq_one_letter_code
_entity_poly.pdbx_strand_id
1 'polypeptide(L)'
;MDTDYKAAKAVNGSEAVNDKASASPRKATVTRVTAETNIAVALNLDEQTGIDVSTGIGFFDHMLTLFAKHGRFGLTVKAHGDTYIDAHHTVEDVALTLGQALTQALGDKRQIERYGDAWVPMDEALTQVVIDLSGRPYLVFKADLQTPLLGSFETELVEDFFQALAMNGLMNLHVRNEYGRNTHHIIESMFKALGRALRKSVTVNEAIEGINSTKRSLTV
;
A
#
# COMPACT_ATOMS: atom_id res chain seq x y z
N MET A 1 20.35 59.97 48.42
CA MET A 1 19.53 58.88 48.89
C MET A 1 19.42 57.89 47.74
N ASP A 2 20.38 56.96 47.76
CA ASP A 2 20.48 55.89 46.75
C ASP A 2 19.53 54.78 47.12
N THR A 3 18.83 54.26 46.14
CA THR A 3 18.18 52.97 46.26
C THR A 3 18.45 52.15 44.99
N ASP A 4 19.46 51.30 45.14
CA ASP A 4 19.82 50.24 44.18
C ASP A 4 18.67 49.22 44.03
N TYR A 5 18.19 49.04 42.82
CA TYR A 5 17.30 47.96 42.46
C TYR A 5 18.07 46.92 41.62
N LYS A 6 18.58 45.88 42.29
CA LYS A 6 19.17 44.71 41.64
C LYS A 6 18.08 43.86 41.01
N ALA A 7 18.00 43.82 39.69
CA ALA A 7 17.22 42.85 38.96
C ALA A 7 17.90 41.48 38.93
N ALA A 8 17.25 40.45 39.47
CA ALA A 8 17.67 39.08 39.40
C ALA A 8 17.35 38.52 38.00
N LYS A 9 18.38 38.07 37.29
CA LYS A 9 18.25 37.27 36.06
C LYS A 9 17.76 35.85 36.42
N ALA A 10 16.53 35.52 36.10
CA ALA A 10 16.06 34.12 36.03
C ALA A 10 16.61 33.46 34.78
N VAL A 11 17.49 32.47 34.97
CA VAL A 11 17.92 31.57 33.89
C VAL A 11 16.89 30.46 33.80
N ASN A 12 15.96 30.59 32.87
CA ASN A 12 15.09 29.49 32.49
C ASN A 12 15.88 28.61 31.48
N GLY A 13 16.51 27.57 31.96
CA GLY A 13 16.99 26.46 31.17
C GLY A 13 15.76 25.63 30.73
N SER A 14 15.24 25.87 29.54
CA SER A 14 14.35 24.91 28.90
C SER A 14 15.19 23.75 28.37
N GLU A 15 15.26 22.66 29.11
CA GLU A 15 15.70 21.38 28.57
C GLU A 15 14.73 21.02 27.42
N ALA A 16 15.24 21.07 26.21
CA ALA A 16 14.55 20.50 25.05
C ALA A 16 14.49 18.98 25.28
N VAL A 17 13.34 18.50 25.72
CA VAL A 17 13.02 17.08 25.75
C VAL A 17 13.12 16.60 24.31
N ASN A 18 14.21 15.85 24.04
CA ASN A 18 14.45 15.24 22.75
C ASN A 18 13.53 14.01 22.63
N ASP A 19 12.26 14.24 22.37
CA ASP A 19 11.22 13.22 22.20
C ASP A 19 11.37 12.60 20.81
N LYS A 20 12.52 11.93 20.58
CA LYS A 20 12.62 10.90 19.56
C LYS A 20 11.89 9.67 20.07
N ALA A 21 10.56 9.75 20.14
CA ALA A 21 9.74 8.57 20.25
C ALA A 21 10.15 7.66 19.07
N SER A 22 10.72 6.50 19.35
CA SER A 22 11.03 5.49 18.34
C SER A 22 9.70 5.17 17.67
N ALA A 23 9.54 5.61 16.42
CA ALA A 23 8.33 5.37 15.67
C ALA A 23 8.06 3.85 15.69
N SER A 24 6.89 3.46 16.15
CA SER A 24 6.49 2.06 16.14
C SER A 24 6.63 1.52 14.73
N PRO A 25 7.15 0.29 14.55
CA PRO A 25 7.34 -0.26 13.20
C PRO A 25 6.00 -0.30 12.45
N ARG A 26 5.97 0.25 11.23
CA ARG A 26 4.78 0.31 10.39
C ARG A 26 4.51 -1.05 9.76
N LYS A 27 3.98 -1.96 10.58
CA LYS A 27 3.64 -3.33 10.20
C LYS A 27 2.29 -3.74 10.77
N ALA A 28 1.59 -4.62 10.07
CA ALA A 28 0.32 -5.17 10.51
C ALA A 28 0.17 -6.62 10.06
N THR A 29 -0.61 -7.38 10.83
CA THR A 29 -1.06 -8.71 10.45
C THR A 29 -2.58 -8.73 10.56
N VAL A 30 -3.24 -9.10 9.49
CA VAL A 30 -4.70 -9.19 9.40
C VAL A 30 -5.09 -10.60 8.97
N THR A 31 -6.10 -11.16 9.62
CA THR A 31 -6.71 -12.42 9.23
C THR A 31 -8.18 -12.21 8.92
N ARG A 32 -8.66 -12.88 7.88
CA ARG A 32 -10.07 -12.89 7.47
C ARG A 32 -10.49 -14.32 7.23
N VAL A 33 -11.55 -14.75 7.90
CA VAL A 33 -12.14 -16.10 7.75
C VAL A 33 -13.61 -15.94 7.42
N THR A 34 -14.03 -16.54 6.33
CA THR A 34 -15.43 -16.65 5.89
C THR A 34 -15.79 -18.12 5.70
N ALA A 35 -16.97 -18.41 5.16
CA ALA A 35 -17.31 -19.76 4.74
C ALA A 35 -16.57 -20.20 3.46
N GLU A 36 -16.05 -19.24 2.68
CA GLU A 36 -15.45 -19.43 1.36
C GLU A 36 -13.92 -19.37 1.39
N THR A 37 -13.36 -18.54 2.29
CA THR A 37 -11.93 -18.26 2.33
C THR A 37 -11.36 -18.21 3.75
N ASN A 38 -10.06 -18.50 3.86
CA ASN A 38 -9.25 -18.27 5.06
C ASN A 38 -7.96 -17.58 4.63
N ILE A 39 -7.84 -16.29 4.95
CA ILE A 39 -6.78 -15.41 4.48
C ILE A 39 -5.98 -14.87 5.67
N ALA A 40 -4.66 -14.90 5.57
CA ALA A 40 -3.76 -14.21 6.50
C ALA A 40 -2.75 -13.38 5.71
N VAL A 41 -2.67 -12.08 6.02
CA VAL A 41 -1.71 -11.14 5.42
C VAL A 41 -0.90 -10.49 6.51
N ALA A 42 0.43 -10.56 6.40
CA ALA A 42 1.35 -9.75 7.19
C ALA A 42 2.13 -8.80 6.25
N LEU A 43 2.05 -7.51 6.52
CA LEU A 43 2.70 -6.45 5.75
C LEU A 43 3.65 -5.66 6.64
N ASN A 44 4.88 -5.44 6.15
CA ASN A 44 5.86 -4.54 6.77
C ASN A 44 6.25 -3.47 5.74
N LEU A 45 5.97 -2.20 6.04
CA LEU A 45 6.23 -1.08 5.14
C LEU A 45 7.69 -0.60 5.17
N ASP A 46 8.43 -0.87 6.23
CA ASP A 46 9.76 -0.30 6.45
C ASP A 46 10.89 -1.25 6.09
N GLU A 47 10.66 -2.56 6.22
CA GLU A 47 11.68 -3.58 6.01
C GLU A 47 11.21 -4.65 5.03
N GLN A 48 12.06 -4.99 4.08
CA GLN A 48 11.87 -6.16 3.22
C GLN A 48 12.36 -7.43 3.96
N THR A 49 11.61 -7.85 5.00
CA THR A 49 11.98 -8.96 5.88
C THR A 49 11.72 -10.35 5.31
N GLY A 50 11.20 -10.42 4.12
CA GLY A 50 10.85 -11.66 3.42
C GLY A 50 9.61 -11.46 2.56
N ILE A 51 9.48 -12.32 1.54
CA ILE A 51 8.28 -12.40 0.70
C ILE A 51 7.90 -13.87 0.66
N ASP A 52 6.74 -14.19 1.23
CA ASP A 52 6.21 -15.55 1.31
C ASP A 52 4.72 -15.55 0.94
N VAL A 53 4.42 -15.80 -0.33
CA VAL A 53 3.09 -15.74 -0.91
C VAL A 53 2.64 -17.13 -1.33
N SER A 54 1.46 -17.52 -0.89
CA SER A 54 0.82 -18.80 -1.26
C SER A 54 -0.70 -18.62 -1.22
N THR A 55 -1.31 -18.44 -2.39
CA THR A 55 -2.77 -18.32 -2.56
C THR A 55 -3.38 -19.55 -3.23
N GLY A 56 -2.54 -20.44 -3.75
CA GLY A 56 -2.96 -21.56 -4.60
C GLY A 56 -3.18 -21.17 -6.06
N ILE A 57 -2.99 -19.89 -6.42
CA ILE A 57 -3.18 -19.35 -7.77
C ILE A 57 -1.81 -18.83 -8.25
N GLY A 58 -1.07 -19.64 -9.00
CA GLY A 58 0.34 -19.40 -9.30
C GLY A 58 0.64 -18.05 -9.96
N PHE A 59 -0.20 -17.59 -10.90
CA PHE A 59 -0.03 -16.27 -11.52
C PHE A 59 -0.24 -15.14 -10.49
N PHE A 60 -1.22 -15.25 -9.63
CA PHE A 60 -1.49 -14.27 -8.59
C PHE A 60 -0.38 -14.22 -7.53
N ASP A 61 0.15 -15.38 -7.13
CA ASP A 61 1.32 -15.47 -6.24
C ASP A 61 2.52 -14.71 -6.83
N HIS A 62 2.75 -14.88 -8.15
CA HIS A 62 3.79 -14.16 -8.85
C HIS A 62 3.56 -12.63 -8.84
N MET A 63 2.33 -12.18 -9.10
CA MET A 63 1.99 -10.75 -9.09
C MET A 63 2.18 -10.11 -7.71
N LEU A 64 1.73 -10.75 -6.65
CA LEU A 64 1.91 -10.26 -5.27
C LEU A 64 3.39 -10.24 -4.87
N THR A 65 4.17 -11.23 -5.32
CA THR A 65 5.62 -11.26 -5.12
C THR A 65 6.30 -10.06 -5.80
N LEU A 66 5.90 -9.73 -7.03
CA LEU A 66 6.42 -8.56 -7.75
C LEU A 66 6.03 -7.24 -7.07
N PHE A 67 4.79 -7.12 -6.64
CA PHE A 67 4.33 -5.97 -5.84
C PHE A 67 5.22 -5.74 -4.62
N ALA A 68 5.42 -6.77 -3.80
CA ALA A 68 6.24 -6.68 -2.60
C ALA A 68 7.72 -6.40 -2.92
N LYS A 69 8.27 -7.07 -3.93
CA LYS A 69 9.66 -6.90 -4.35
C LYS A 69 9.95 -5.48 -4.84
N HIS A 70 9.12 -4.94 -5.73
CA HIS A 70 9.29 -3.61 -6.30
C HIS A 70 8.90 -2.50 -5.33
N GLY A 71 7.98 -2.78 -4.39
CA GLY A 71 7.66 -1.91 -3.26
C GLY A 71 8.69 -1.96 -2.13
N ARG A 72 9.59 -2.95 -2.13
CA ARG A 72 10.54 -3.21 -1.02
C ARG A 72 9.81 -3.39 0.31
N PHE A 73 8.69 -4.12 0.29
CA PHE A 73 7.89 -4.48 1.45
C PHE A 73 8.24 -5.89 1.94
N GLY A 74 8.15 -6.13 3.25
CA GLY A 74 7.97 -7.47 3.78
C GLY A 74 6.50 -7.86 3.59
N LEU A 75 6.24 -9.02 2.96
CA LEU A 75 4.90 -9.49 2.69
C LEU A 75 4.78 -11.00 2.88
N THR A 76 3.88 -11.40 3.77
CA THR A 76 3.42 -12.79 3.85
C THR A 76 1.95 -12.82 3.51
N VAL A 77 1.56 -13.68 2.56
CA VAL A 77 0.17 -13.96 2.21
C VAL A 77 -0.04 -15.47 2.26
N LYS A 78 -0.95 -15.92 3.10
CA LYS A 78 -1.42 -17.30 3.16
C LYS A 78 -2.92 -17.28 2.93
N ALA A 79 -3.35 -17.88 1.83
CA ALA A 79 -4.74 -17.95 1.46
C ALA A 79 -5.14 -19.39 1.15
N HIS A 80 -6.31 -19.76 1.61
CA HIS A 80 -7.00 -20.99 1.26
C HIS A 80 -8.45 -20.63 0.97
N GLY A 81 -8.89 -20.78 -0.26
CA GLY A 81 -10.25 -20.49 -0.70
C GLY A 81 -10.84 -21.61 -1.53
N ASP A 82 -12.07 -21.44 -1.92
CA ASP A 82 -12.89 -22.35 -2.72
C ASP A 82 -12.54 -22.32 -4.22
N THR A 83 -11.25 -22.35 -4.55
CA THR A 83 -10.69 -22.26 -5.92
C THR A 83 -11.17 -23.39 -6.86
N TYR A 84 -11.92 -24.38 -6.35
CA TYR A 84 -12.62 -25.36 -7.17
C TYR A 84 -13.86 -24.76 -7.88
N ILE A 85 -14.35 -23.62 -7.42
CA ILE A 85 -15.38 -22.82 -8.10
C ILE A 85 -14.68 -21.95 -9.16
N ASP A 86 -13.92 -20.95 -8.71
CA ASP A 86 -13.04 -20.08 -9.49
C ASP A 86 -12.05 -19.36 -8.56
N ALA A 87 -11.30 -18.40 -9.06
CA ALA A 87 -10.33 -17.65 -8.26
C ALA A 87 -10.92 -16.39 -7.58
N HIS A 88 -12.17 -16.00 -7.87
CA HIS A 88 -12.76 -14.69 -7.53
C HIS A 88 -12.69 -14.41 -6.03
N HIS A 89 -13.33 -15.25 -5.20
CA HIS A 89 -13.39 -15.03 -3.75
C HIS A 89 -11.99 -14.93 -3.11
N THR A 90 -11.04 -15.76 -3.57
CA THR A 90 -9.67 -15.75 -3.06
C THR A 90 -8.94 -14.46 -3.42
N VAL A 91 -9.05 -13.99 -4.66
CA VAL A 91 -8.38 -12.77 -5.14
C VAL A 91 -8.94 -11.53 -4.46
N GLU A 92 -10.26 -11.41 -4.39
CA GLU A 92 -10.95 -10.31 -3.72
C GLU A 92 -10.61 -10.25 -2.23
N ASP A 93 -10.73 -11.36 -1.50
CA ASP A 93 -10.49 -11.41 -0.06
C ASP A 93 -9.02 -11.19 0.31
N VAL A 94 -8.06 -11.62 -0.52
CA VAL A 94 -6.65 -11.28 -0.36
C VAL A 94 -6.44 -9.78 -0.53
N ALA A 95 -7.03 -9.16 -1.56
CA ALA A 95 -6.90 -7.73 -1.81
C ALA A 95 -7.52 -6.88 -0.69
N LEU A 96 -8.71 -7.27 -0.21
CA LEU A 96 -9.41 -6.68 0.93
C LEU A 96 -8.52 -6.74 2.19
N THR A 97 -8.00 -7.93 2.51
CA THR A 97 -7.16 -8.15 3.69
C THR A 97 -5.84 -7.39 3.60
N LEU A 98 -5.22 -7.31 2.41
CA LEU A 98 -4.02 -6.51 2.15
C LEU A 98 -4.29 -5.00 2.32
N GLY A 99 -5.43 -4.50 1.84
CA GLY A 99 -5.87 -3.13 2.05
C GLY A 99 -6.04 -2.77 3.52
N GLN A 100 -6.65 -3.67 4.31
CA GLN A 100 -6.78 -3.52 5.75
C GLN A 100 -5.41 -3.53 6.45
N ALA A 101 -4.52 -4.44 6.06
CA ALA A 101 -3.16 -4.49 6.60
C ALA A 101 -2.38 -3.20 6.30
N LEU A 102 -2.53 -2.64 5.10
CA LEU A 102 -1.96 -1.35 4.73
C LEU A 102 -2.48 -0.22 5.61
N THR A 103 -3.79 -0.13 5.80
CA THR A 103 -4.42 0.92 6.63
C THR A 103 -3.96 0.83 8.08
N GLN A 104 -3.87 -0.39 8.64
CA GLN A 104 -3.37 -0.59 10.01
C GLN A 104 -1.87 -0.26 10.13
N ALA A 105 -1.05 -0.66 9.17
CA ALA A 105 0.39 -0.38 9.18
C ALA A 105 0.70 1.11 9.04
N LEU A 106 -0.13 1.87 8.30
CA LEU A 106 0.02 3.32 8.12
C LEU A 106 -0.37 4.13 9.37
N GLY A 107 -1.25 3.59 10.22
CA GLY A 107 -1.73 4.30 11.40
C GLY A 107 -2.35 5.66 11.05
N ASP A 108 -1.89 6.71 11.71
CA ASP A 108 -2.38 8.09 11.54
C ASP A 108 -1.85 8.81 10.30
N LYS A 109 -1.01 8.17 9.52
CA LYS A 109 -0.42 8.71 8.26
C LYS A 109 0.40 10.00 8.46
N ARG A 110 1.04 10.16 9.64
CA ARG A 110 1.90 11.32 9.89
C ARG A 110 3.19 11.24 9.09
N GLN A 111 3.64 12.40 8.63
CA GLN A 111 4.92 12.59 7.95
C GLN A 111 5.16 11.73 6.70
N ILE A 112 4.13 11.13 6.11
CA ILE A 112 4.30 10.40 4.85
C ILE A 112 4.13 11.35 3.64
N GLU A 113 4.75 10.98 2.52
CA GLU A 113 4.59 11.70 1.24
C GLU A 113 3.12 11.76 0.80
N ARG A 114 2.31 10.77 1.17
CA ARG A 114 0.89 10.64 0.85
C ARG A 114 0.62 10.34 -0.62
N TYR A 115 1.27 11.06 -1.54
CA TYR A 115 1.12 10.86 -2.99
C TYR A 115 2.27 10.02 -3.52
N GLY A 116 1.96 9.11 -4.43
CA GLY A 116 2.96 8.32 -5.12
C GLY A 116 2.52 8.01 -6.54
N ASP A 117 3.48 7.97 -7.43
CA ASP A 117 3.27 7.61 -8.83
C ASP A 117 4.42 6.76 -9.34
N ALA A 118 4.15 5.93 -10.31
CA ALA A 118 5.17 5.19 -11.03
C ALA A 118 4.72 4.88 -12.46
N TRP A 119 5.67 5.04 -13.38
CA TRP A 119 5.60 4.53 -14.74
C TRP A 119 6.51 3.31 -14.84
N VAL A 120 5.99 2.17 -15.25
CA VAL A 120 6.75 0.93 -15.34
C VAL A 120 6.55 0.27 -16.69
N PRO A 121 7.61 0.14 -17.48
CA PRO A 121 7.59 -0.68 -18.70
C PRO A 121 7.79 -2.16 -18.35
N MET A 122 7.21 -3.03 -19.14
CA MET A 122 7.51 -4.45 -19.22
C MET A 122 7.53 -4.82 -20.70
N ASP A 123 8.74 -4.94 -21.26
CA ASP A 123 8.98 -5.07 -22.69
C ASP A 123 8.16 -4.06 -23.50
N GLU A 124 7.15 -4.49 -24.24
CA GLU A 124 6.30 -3.67 -25.10
C GLU A 124 5.09 -3.05 -24.35
N ALA A 125 4.89 -3.34 -23.07
CA ALA A 125 3.81 -2.78 -22.28
C ALA A 125 4.29 -1.62 -21.41
N LEU A 126 3.44 -0.62 -21.21
CA LEU A 126 3.70 0.52 -20.30
C LEU A 126 2.47 0.78 -19.45
N THR A 127 2.66 0.83 -18.13
CA THR A 127 1.59 1.17 -17.19
C THR A 127 1.99 2.29 -16.26
N GLN A 128 1.03 3.16 -15.97
CA GLN A 128 1.07 4.19 -14.94
C GLN A 128 0.19 3.79 -13.76
N VAL A 129 0.70 3.96 -12.53
CA VAL A 129 -0.08 3.93 -11.29
C VAL A 129 0.13 5.21 -10.52
N VAL A 130 -0.98 5.80 -10.02
CA VAL A 130 -0.97 7.00 -9.16
C VAL A 130 -1.81 6.73 -7.92
N ILE A 131 -1.28 7.10 -6.74
CA ILE A 131 -1.90 6.86 -5.44
C ILE A 131 -2.02 8.17 -4.66
N ASP A 132 -3.18 8.38 -4.01
CA ASP A 132 -3.37 9.34 -2.91
C ASP A 132 -3.93 8.60 -1.69
N LEU A 133 -3.13 8.51 -0.61
CA LEU A 133 -3.54 7.89 0.65
C LEU A 133 -4.51 8.79 1.45
N SER A 134 -5.51 9.31 0.77
CA SER A 134 -6.42 10.37 1.23
C SER A 134 -7.39 9.98 2.34
N GLY A 135 -7.56 8.68 2.63
CA GLY A 135 -8.64 8.18 3.49
C GLY A 135 -9.99 8.01 2.76
N ARG A 136 -10.13 8.49 1.53
CA ARG A 136 -11.35 8.37 0.71
C ARG A 136 -11.07 7.41 -0.44
N PRO A 137 -11.68 6.21 -0.42
CA PRO A 137 -11.43 5.20 -1.43
C PRO A 137 -12.04 5.56 -2.79
N TYR A 138 -11.29 5.36 -3.85
CA TYR A 138 -11.76 5.46 -5.23
C TYR A 138 -10.81 4.74 -6.17
N LEU A 139 -11.33 3.94 -7.10
CA LEU A 139 -10.54 3.34 -8.17
C LEU A 139 -10.85 3.99 -9.51
N VAL A 140 -9.81 4.26 -10.28
CA VAL A 140 -9.90 4.44 -11.75
C VAL A 140 -9.04 3.35 -12.38
N PHE A 141 -9.67 2.42 -13.08
CA PHE A 141 -9.00 1.36 -13.81
C PHE A 141 -9.20 1.55 -15.31
N LYS A 142 -8.10 1.57 -16.07
CA LYS A 142 -8.11 1.71 -17.54
C LYS A 142 -7.09 0.76 -18.14
N ALA A 143 -7.55 -0.39 -18.55
CA ALA A 143 -6.77 -1.37 -19.28
C ALA A 143 -7.66 -2.18 -20.18
N ASP A 144 -7.10 -2.68 -21.27
CA ASP A 144 -7.73 -3.62 -22.18
C ASP A 144 -6.95 -4.95 -22.13
N LEU A 145 -7.50 -5.93 -21.40
CA LEU A 145 -6.90 -7.23 -21.16
C LEU A 145 -7.50 -8.27 -22.12
N GLN A 146 -6.85 -8.46 -23.27
CA GLN A 146 -7.38 -9.26 -24.39
C GLN A 146 -7.40 -10.77 -24.12
N THR A 147 -6.50 -11.30 -23.29
CA THR A 147 -6.41 -12.72 -22.98
C THR A 147 -7.20 -13.01 -21.70
N PRO A 148 -8.27 -13.84 -21.74
CA PRO A 148 -9.16 -14.02 -20.60
C PRO A 148 -8.53 -14.84 -19.46
N LEU A 149 -7.54 -15.69 -19.73
CA LEU A 149 -6.90 -16.59 -18.76
C LEU A 149 -5.38 -16.55 -18.87
N LEU A 150 -4.70 -16.52 -17.73
CA LEU A 150 -3.25 -16.71 -17.58
C LEU A 150 -3.00 -17.85 -16.57
N GLY A 151 -2.77 -19.05 -17.10
CA GLY A 151 -2.84 -20.27 -16.30
C GLY A 151 -4.29 -20.53 -15.86
N SER A 152 -4.51 -20.59 -14.53
CA SER A 152 -5.84 -20.70 -13.92
C SER A 152 -6.39 -19.36 -13.42
N PHE A 153 -5.77 -18.24 -13.79
CA PHE A 153 -6.15 -16.90 -13.31
C PHE A 153 -6.97 -16.18 -14.39
N GLU A 154 -8.20 -15.83 -14.06
CA GLU A 154 -9.08 -15.02 -14.91
C GLU A 154 -8.61 -13.56 -14.86
N THR A 155 -8.34 -12.98 -16.04
CA THR A 155 -7.72 -11.63 -16.10
C THR A 155 -8.69 -10.51 -15.71
N GLU A 156 -9.99 -10.75 -15.75
CA GLU A 156 -11.00 -9.82 -15.23
C GLU A 156 -10.85 -9.54 -13.73
N LEU A 157 -10.33 -10.51 -12.96
CA LEU A 157 -10.09 -10.37 -11.52
C LEU A 157 -8.99 -9.35 -11.18
N VAL A 158 -8.26 -8.87 -12.17
CA VAL A 158 -7.26 -7.80 -11.95
C VAL A 158 -7.95 -6.52 -11.50
N GLU A 159 -9.05 -6.12 -12.14
CA GLU A 159 -9.81 -4.94 -11.73
C GLU A 159 -10.42 -5.12 -10.34
N ASP A 160 -10.99 -6.31 -10.05
CA ASP A 160 -11.55 -6.64 -8.74
C ASP A 160 -10.49 -6.58 -7.64
N PHE A 161 -9.28 -7.10 -7.89
CA PHE A 161 -8.15 -6.95 -6.97
C PHE A 161 -7.85 -5.47 -6.65
N PHE A 162 -7.69 -4.63 -7.67
CA PHE A 162 -7.39 -3.22 -7.48
C PHE A 162 -8.55 -2.48 -6.79
N GLN A 163 -9.80 -2.87 -7.09
CA GLN A 163 -11.00 -2.32 -6.45
C GLN A 163 -11.03 -2.63 -4.95
N ALA A 164 -10.91 -3.90 -4.58
CA ALA A 164 -10.93 -4.34 -3.19
C ALA A 164 -9.76 -3.71 -2.39
N LEU A 165 -8.57 -3.66 -2.99
CA LEU A 165 -7.39 -3.02 -2.40
C LEU A 165 -7.61 -1.52 -2.17
N ALA A 166 -8.13 -0.78 -3.15
CA ALA A 166 -8.38 0.66 -3.03
C ALA A 166 -9.42 0.97 -1.97
N MET A 167 -10.52 0.19 -1.93
CA MET A 167 -11.60 0.36 -0.97
C MET A 167 -11.14 0.15 0.48
N ASN A 168 -10.35 -0.89 0.74
CA ASN A 168 -9.92 -1.26 2.08
C ASN A 168 -8.59 -0.60 2.50
N GLY A 169 -7.77 -0.20 1.54
CA GLY A 169 -6.59 0.64 1.74
C GLY A 169 -6.92 2.12 1.93
N LEU A 170 -8.20 2.51 1.79
CA LEU A 170 -8.71 3.88 1.94
C LEU A 170 -7.88 4.87 1.11
N MET A 171 -7.70 4.59 -0.17
CA MET A 171 -6.89 5.39 -1.08
C MET A 171 -7.59 5.67 -2.40
N ASN A 172 -7.26 6.80 -3.03
CA ASN A 172 -7.53 6.94 -4.45
C ASN A 172 -6.42 6.20 -5.19
N LEU A 173 -6.81 5.31 -6.09
CA LEU A 173 -5.91 4.48 -6.87
C LEU A 173 -6.28 4.61 -8.35
N HIS A 174 -5.34 5.10 -9.15
CA HIS A 174 -5.48 5.18 -10.59
C HIS A 174 -4.49 4.22 -11.23
N VAL A 175 -5.00 3.26 -11.98
CA VAL A 175 -4.23 2.27 -12.75
C VAL A 175 -4.56 2.46 -14.22
N ARG A 176 -3.55 2.75 -15.03
CA ARG A 176 -3.72 3.03 -16.43
C ARG A 176 -2.66 2.32 -17.25
N ASN A 177 -3.07 1.38 -18.07
CA ASN A 177 -2.22 0.83 -19.11
C ASN A 177 -2.26 1.77 -20.33
N GLU A 178 -1.10 2.27 -20.77
CA GLU A 178 -1.01 3.17 -21.91
C GLU A 178 -1.00 2.40 -23.23
N TYR A 179 -0.25 1.30 -23.25
CA TYR A 179 -0.16 0.38 -24.36
C TYR A 179 0.49 -0.94 -23.93
N GLY A 180 0.31 -1.95 -24.75
CA GLY A 180 0.84 -3.30 -24.59
C GLY A 180 -0.02 -4.27 -25.42
N ARG A 181 0.53 -5.43 -25.71
CA ARG A 181 -0.21 -6.50 -26.44
C ARG A 181 -0.22 -7.82 -25.68
N ASN A 182 0.80 -8.07 -24.86
CA ASN A 182 0.87 -9.27 -24.05
C ASN A 182 0.21 -9.01 -22.71
N THR A 183 -0.93 -9.65 -22.45
CA THR A 183 -1.72 -9.45 -21.23
C THR A 183 -0.91 -9.75 -19.95
N HIS A 184 -0.01 -10.75 -19.97
CA HIS A 184 0.90 -11.01 -18.85
C HIS A 184 1.80 -9.79 -18.56
N HIS A 185 2.45 -9.24 -19.61
CA HIS A 185 3.32 -8.06 -19.46
C HIS A 185 2.55 -6.83 -18.96
N ILE A 186 1.33 -6.64 -19.45
CA ILE A 186 0.45 -5.55 -19.00
C ILE A 186 0.18 -5.68 -17.49
N ILE A 187 -0.30 -6.84 -17.03
CA ILE A 187 -0.63 -7.06 -15.62
C ILE A 187 0.62 -7.00 -14.75
N GLU A 188 1.72 -7.61 -15.17
CA GLU A 188 2.99 -7.56 -14.44
C GLU A 188 3.49 -6.12 -14.26
N SER A 189 3.40 -5.28 -15.32
CA SER A 189 3.74 -3.86 -15.22
C SER A 189 2.85 -3.10 -14.22
N MET A 190 1.56 -3.46 -14.10
CA MET A 190 0.64 -2.88 -13.11
C MET A 190 1.07 -3.17 -11.67
N PHE A 191 1.37 -4.44 -11.36
CA PHE A 191 1.76 -4.82 -9.99
C PHE A 191 3.13 -4.25 -9.59
N LYS A 192 4.07 -4.18 -10.53
CA LYS A 192 5.35 -3.49 -10.32
C LYS A 192 5.15 -1.99 -10.08
N ALA A 193 4.30 -1.34 -10.89
CA ALA A 193 4.00 0.08 -10.76
C ALA A 193 3.26 0.37 -9.44
N LEU A 194 2.31 -0.49 -9.03
CA LEU A 194 1.63 -0.40 -7.74
C LEU A 194 2.63 -0.43 -6.59
N GLY A 195 3.54 -1.41 -6.57
CA GLY A 195 4.56 -1.51 -5.53
C GLY A 195 5.43 -0.26 -5.43
N ARG A 196 5.89 0.27 -6.58
CA ARG A 196 6.73 1.47 -6.64
C ARG A 196 5.97 2.75 -6.23
N ALA A 197 4.75 2.94 -6.72
CA ALA A 197 3.91 4.08 -6.37
C ALA A 197 3.56 4.07 -4.87
N LEU A 198 3.21 2.89 -4.34
CA LEU A 198 2.93 2.75 -2.91
C LEU A 198 4.18 3.01 -2.07
N ARG A 199 5.37 2.52 -2.46
CA ARG A 199 6.62 2.83 -1.76
C ARG A 199 6.83 4.34 -1.65
N LYS A 200 6.62 5.08 -2.74
CA LYS A 200 6.75 6.53 -2.75
C LYS A 200 5.75 7.19 -1.80
N SER A 201 4.46 6.80 -1.86
CA SER A 201 3.41 7.41 -1.06
C SER A 201 3.55 7.17 0.46
N VAL A 202 4.10 6.01 0.87
CA VAL A 202 4.31 5.67 2.29
C VAL A 202 5.67 6.13 2.84
N THR A 203 6.54 6.71 2.01
CA THR A 203 7.86 7.19 2.45
C THR A 203 7.69 8.29 3.50
N VAL A 204 8.38 8.13 4.62
CA VAL A 204 8.43 9.15 5.67
C VAL A 204 9.34 10.29 5.21
N ASN A 205 8.86 11.52 5.34
CA ASN A 205 9.58 12.75 5.04
C ASN A 205 9.52 13.68 6.26
N GLU A 206 10.64 13.81 6.95
CA GLU A 206 10.75 14.62 8.18
C GLU A 206 10.48 16.14 7.94
N ALA A 207 10.55 16.60 6.69
CA ALA A 207 10.19 17.98 6.35
C ALA A 207 8.68 18.23 6.39
N ILE A 208 7.85 17.17 6.46
CA ILE A 208 6.40 17.28 6.57
C ILE A 208 6.01 17.34 8.06
N GLU A 209 5.49 18.48 8.49
CA GLU A 209 4.97 18.61 9.85
C GLU A 209 3.57 17.98 9.99
N GLY A 210 3.46 16.92 10.81
CA GLY A 210 2.19 16.26 11.09
C GLY A 210 1.63 15.49 9.90
N ILE A 211 0.38 15.75 9.54
CA ILE A 211 -0.33 15.09 8.43
C ILE A 211 -0.29 15.97 7.19
N ASN A 212 0.14 15.41 6.05
CA ASN A 212 0.22 16.11 4.75
C ASN A 212 -1.19 16.42 4.19
N SER A 213 -1.90 17.32 4.87
CA SER A 213 -3.26 17.75 4.51
C SER A 213 -3.58 19.11 5.13
N THR A 214 -4.16 20.03 4.36
CA THR A 214 -4.69 21.29 4.87
C THR A 214 -5.80 21.11 5.91
N LYS A 215 -6.47 19.94 5.88
CA LYS A 215 -7.48 19.55 6.88
C LYS A 215 -6.86 18.99 8.18
N ARG A 216 -5.54 18.77 8.20
CA ARG A 216 -4.82 18.13 9.31
C ARG A 216 -5.33 16.72 9.68
N SER A 217 -6.06 16.07 8.76
CA SER A 217 -6.60 14.73 8.89
C SER A 217 -6.68 14.06 7.51
N LEU A 218 -6.50 12.73 7.48
CA LEU A 218 -6.72 11.84 6.34
C LEU A 218 -7.64 10.67 6.75
N THR A 219 -8.44 10.85 7.77
CA THR A 219 -9.51 9.94 8.16
C THR A 219 -10.86 10.48 7.66
N VAL A 220 -11.76 9.57 7.31
CA VAL A 220 -13.14 9.89 6.92
C VAL A 220 -13.97 10.12 8.19
#